data_77ba8ab2207a1cad9a06337a18ae65cd
#
_entry.id   77ba8ab2207a1cad9a06337a18ae65cd
#
_cell.length_a   1.000
_cell.length_b   1.000
_cell.length_c   1.000
_cell.angle_alpha   90.00
_cell.angle_beta   90.00
_cell.angle_gamma   90.00
#
_symmetry.space_group_name_H-M   'P 1'
#
loop_
_entity.id
_entity.type
_entity.pdbx_description
1 polymer ?
#
loop_
_entity_poly.entity_id
_entity_poly.type
_entity_poly.pdbx_seq_one_letter_code
_entity_poly.pdbx_strand_id
1 'polypeptide(L)'
;LCVDFKDLNKARPKDPFPLPHIDQIIDATAGHDSLCFLDAYSGYHQIKMAESDQAAIAFITPYGPFCFNTMPFGLKNADATYQRMIQTCLDKQIGQIVEAYVDDVVIKTRHVEALIDDLRLTFDNL
;
A
#
# COMPACT_ATOMS: atom_id res chain seq x y z
N LEU A 1 12.88 -1.66 -13.22
CA LEU A 1 13.14 -3.09 -13.40
C LEU A 1 11.90 -3.91 -13.03
N CYS A 2 11.42 -4.70 -13.97
CA CYS A 2 10.28 -5.58 -13.76
C CYS A 2 10.72 -7.03 -13.91
N VAL A 3 10.34 -7.87 -12.95
CA VAL A 3 10.60 -9.31 -12.97
C VAL A 3 9.27 -10.05 -12.98
N ASP A 4 9.17 -11.11 -13.78
CA ASP A 4 7.98 -11.94 -13.83
C ASP A 4 8.04 -13.00 -12.72
N PHE A 5 7.13 -12.88 -11.74
CA PHE A 5 7.00 -13.83 -10.64
C PHE A 5 5.84 -14.80 -10.81
N LYS A 6 5.39 -15.04 -12.04
CA LYS A 6 4.20 -15.84 -12.33
C LYS A 6 4.24 -17.22 -11.70
N ASP A 7 5.37 -17.92 -11.84
CA ASP A 7 5.53 -19.27 -11.29
C ASP A 7 5.62 -19.26 -9.77
N LEU A 8 6.32 -18.29 -9.21
CA LEU A 8 6.39 -18.10 -7.76
C LEU A 8 5.01 -17.81 -7.17
N ASN A 9 4.24 -16.95 -7.82
CA ASN A 9 2.89 -16.60 -7.38
C ASN A 9 1.95 -17.80 -7.36
N LYS A 10 2.10 -18.74 -8.30
CA LYS A 10 1.34 -20.00 -8.29
C LYS A 10 1.68 -20.90 -7.13
N ALA A 11 2.95 -20.91 -6.70
CA ALA A 11 3.43 -21.75 -5.63
C ALA A 11 3.12 -21.20 -4.23
N ARG A 12 2.83 -19.92 -4.11
CA ARG A 12 2.58 -19.26 -2.82
C ARG A 12 1.10 -19.27 -2.47
N PRO A 13 0.73 -19.47 -1.19
CA PRO A 13 -0.65 -19.34 -0.76
C PRO A 13 -1.06 -17.86 -0.80
N LYS A 14 -2.34 -17.63 -1.08
CA LYS A 14 -2.91 -16.28 -1.06
C LYS A 14 -3.04 -15.80 0.38
N ASP A 15 -2.58 -14.58 0.65
CA ASP A 15 -2.81 -13.91 1.92
C ASP A 15 -4.31 -13.60 2.04
N PRO A 16 -5.00 -14.07 3.10
CA PRO A 16 -6.43 -13.85 3.26
C PRO A 16 -6.79 -12.44 3.74
N PHE A 17 -5.82 -11.55 3.91
CA PHE A 17 -6.09 -10.19 4.36
C PHE A 17 -7.07 -9.50 3.39
N PRO A 18 -8.22 -8.98 3.88
CA PRO A 18 -9.22 -8.40 3.00
C PRO A 18 -8.77 -7.05 2.45
N LEU A 19 -8.80 -6.91 1.13
CA LEU A 19 -8.64 -5.62 0.48
C LEU A 19 -10.00 -4.91 0.46
N PRO A 20 -10.06 -3.59 0.70
CA PRO A 20 -11.31 -2.86 0.60
C PRO A 20 -11.82 -2.84 -0.84
N HIS A 21 -13.12 -2.78 -1.03
CA HIS A 21 -13.72 -2.59 -2.34
C HIS A 21 -13.72 -1.10 -2.67
N ILE A 22 -13.39 -0.77 -3.92
CA ILE A 22 -13.32 0.63 -4.34
C ILE A 22 -14.67 1.35 -4.19
N ASP A 23 -15.78 0.65 -4.38
CA ASP A 23 -17.12 1.20 -4.21
C ASP A 23 -17.38 1.63 -2.76
N GLN A 24 -16.88 0.86 -1.79
CA GLN A 24 -16.98 1.20 -0.38
C GLN A 24 -16.20 2.47 -0.04
N ILE A 25 -15.05 2.65 -0.67
CA ILE A 25 -14.22 3.85 -0.49
C ILE A 25 -14.93 5.07 -1.08
N ILE A 26 -15.51 4.95 -2.27
CA ILE A 26 -16.28 6.01 -2.91
C ILE A 26 -17.47 6.41 -2.03
N ASP A 27 -18.22 5.43 -1.50
CA ASP A 27 -19.35 5.70 -0.61
C ASP A 27 -18.89 6.39 0.69
N ALA A 28 -17.73 6.00 1.22
CA ALA A 28 -17.19 6.59 2.44
C ALA A 28 -16.75 8.04 2.27
N THR A 29 -16.49 8.49 1.03
CA THR A 29 -16.12 9.89 0.75
C THR A 29 -17.34 10.80 0.54
N ALA A 30 -18.53 10.23 0.43
CA ALA A 30 -19.76 11.00 0.22
C ALA A 30 -20.03 11.93 1.42
N GLY A 31 -20.52 13.14 1.14
CA GLY A 31 -20.84 14.12 2.16
C GLY A 31 -19.65 14.91 2.72
N HIS A 32 -18.48 14.77 2.13
CA HIS A 32 -17.28 15.53 2.49
C HIS A 32 -17.04 16.66 1.50
N ASP A 33 -16.74 17.85 2.01
CA ASP A 33 -16.57 19.05 1.17
C ASP A 33 -15.31 18.99 0.32
N SER A 34 -14.28 18.31 0.80
CA SER A 34 -12.98 18.32 0.14
C SER A 34 -12.30 16.95 0.24
N LEU A 35 -11.67 16.55 -0.83
CA LEU A 35 -10.89 15.31 -0.91
C LEU A 35 -9.47 15.66 -1.37
N CYS A 36 -8.49 15.02 -0.72
CA CYS A 36 -7.09 15.13 -1.12
C CYS A 36 -6.56 13.73 -1.42
N PHE A 37 -6.02 13.54 -2.61
CA PHE A 37 -5.49 12.24 -3.06
C PHE A 37 -3.99 12.23 -2.92
N LEU A 38 -3.48 11.19 -2.25
CA LEU A 38 -2.04 10.96 -2.11
C LEU A 38 -1.69 9.66 -2.81
N ASP A 39 -0.66 9.71 -3.64
CA ASP A 39 -0.09 8.52 -4.28
C ASP A 39 1.18 8.12 -3.52
N ALA A 40 1.22 6.87 -3.07
CA ALA A 40 2.37 6.35 -2.35
C ALA A 40 3.49 5.98 -3.34
N TYR A 41 4.25 6.95 -3.77
CA TYR A 41 5.38 6.73 -4.68
C TYR A 41 6.39 5.76 -4.08
N SER A 42 6.70 4.69 -4.82
CA SER A 42 7.62 3.63 -4.38
C SER A 42 7.27 3.03 -3.02
N GLY A 43 5.97 2.96 -2.71
CA GLY A 43 5.50 2.50 -1.41
C GLY A 43 5.92 1.07 -1.09
N TYR A 44 5.90 0.17 -2.07
CA TYR A 44 6.33 -1.22 -1.88
C TYR A 44 7.81 -1.31 -1.50
N HIS A 45 8.65 -0.43 -2.01
CA HIS A 45 10.08 -0.41 -1.71
C HIS A 45 10.41 0.04 -0.29
N GLN A 46 9.44 0.52 0.46
CA GLN A 46 9.60 0.85 1.88
C GLN A 46 9.43 -0.36 2.79
N ILE A 47 8.92 -1.47 2.27
CA ILE A 47 8.74 -2.71 3.01
C ILE A 47 9.94 -3.61 2.74
N LYS A 48 10.67 -3.97 3.80
CA LYS A 48 11.82 -4.88 3.66
C LYS A 48 11.37 -6.32 3.47
N MET A 49 12.04 -7.04 2.57
CA MET A 49 11.85 -8.47 2.42
C MET A 49 12.54 -9.23 3.55
N ALA A 50 11.87 -10.27 4.07
CA ALA A 50 12.51 -11.20 4.99
C ALA A 50 13.71 -11.87 4.30
N GLU A 51 14.84 -12.01 4.99
CA GLU A 51 16.05 -12.60 4.40
C GLU A 51 15.79 -14.00 3.84
N SER A 52 14.95 -14.78 4.51
CA SER A 52 14.58 -16.13 4.06
C SER A 52 13.84 -16.13 2.73
N ASP A 53 13.17 -15.02 2.37
CA ASP A 53 12.38 -14.91 1.15
C ASP A 53 13.15 -14.25 0.00
N GLN A 54 14.27 -13.58 0.28
CA GLN A 54 15.03 -12.87 -0.75
C GLN A 54 15.54 -13.80 -1.85
N ALA A 55 16.00 -15.00 -1.48
CA ALA A 55 16.49 -15.98 -2.43
C ALA A 55 15.39 -16.48 -3.36
N ALA A 56 14.14 -16.57 -2.89
CA ALA A 56 13.01 -17.04 -3.67
C ALA A 56 12.62 -16.08 -4.80
N ILE A 57 12.99 -14.81 -4.69
CA ILE A 57 12.71 -13.78 -5.70
C ILE A 57 13.99 -13.32 -6.42
N ALA A 58 15.07 -14.09 -6.31
CA ALA A 58 16.32 -13.80 -7.01
C ALA A 58 16.14 -13.89 -8.53
N PHE A 59 16.88 -13.06 -9.24
CA PHE A 59 16.89 -13.05 -10.71
C PHE A 59 18.33 -13.01 -11.20
N ILE A 60 18.53 -13.47 -12.43
CA ILE A 60 19.86 -13.58 -13.04
C ILE A 60 20.13 -12.38 -13.94
N THR A 61 21.31 -11.81 -13.80
CA THR A 61 21.79 -10.73 -14.66
C THR A 61 23.13 -11.13 -15.30
N PRO A 62 23.63 -10.38 -16.32
CA PRO A 62 24.98 -10.62 -16.86
C PRO A 62 26.09 -10.56 -15.83
N TYR A 63 25.85 -9.92 -14.68
CA TYR A 63 26.82 -9.78 -13.59
C TYR A 63 26.61 -10.80 -12.45
N GLY A 64 25.69 -11.76 -12.64
CA GLY A 64 25.37 -12.79 -11.65
C GLY A 64 23.97 -12.65 -11.08
N PRO A 65 23.62 -13.46 -10.05
CA PRO A 65 22.32 -13.39 -9.43
C PRO A 65 22.19 -12.17 -8.50
N PHE A 66 21.02 -11.55 -8.55
CA PHE A 66 20.64 -10.46 -7.65
C PHE A 66 19.28 -10.75 -7.05
N CYS A 67 18.97 -10.14 -5.92
CA CYS A 67 17.68 -10.24 -5.29
C CYS A 67 17.20 -8.87 -4.79
N PHE A 68 15.89 -8.75 -4.57
CA PHE A 68 15.32 -7.55 -3.99
C PHE A 68 15.44 -7.60 -2.47
N ASN A 69 15.96 -6.53 -1.87
CA ASN A 69 15.98 -6.35 -0.42
C ASN A 69 14.65 -5.81 0.11
N THR A 70 13.89 -5.14 -0.76
CA THR A 70 12.59 -4.57 -0.45
C THR A 70 11.54 -5.23 -1.34
N MET A 71 10.26 -5.07 -0.97
CA MET A 71 9.17 -5.72 -1.70
C MET A 71 9.04 -5.14 -3.12
N PRO A 72 9.21 -5.96 -4.18
CA PRO A 72 9.03 -5.51 -5.55
C PRO A 72 7.57 -5.60 -5.98
N PHE A 73 7.25 -4.99 -7.13
CA PHE A 73 5.96 -5.17 -7.78
C PHE A 73 5.82 -6.59 -8.35
N GLY A 74 4.58 -7.03 -8.48
CA GLY A 74 4.25 -8.28 -9.18
C GLY A 74 4.13 -9.51 -8.30
N LEU A 75 4.43 -9.41 -7.00
CA LEU A 75 4.20 -10.51 -6.05
C LEU A 75 2.71 -10.61 -5.72
N LYS A 76 2.21 -11.85 -5.61
CA LYS A 76 0.80 -12.15 -5.35
C LYS A 76 0.23 -11.46 -4.11
N ASN A 77 1.02 -11.40 -3.05
CA ASN A 77 0.58 -10.88 -1.76
C ASN A 77 1.08 -9.45 -1.48
N ALA A 78 1.65 -8.77 -2.47
CA ALA A 78 2.20 -7.43 -2.29
C ALA A 78 1.13 -6.42 -1.88
N ASP A 79 -0.01 -6.44 -2.55
CA ASP A 79 -1.11 -5.52 -2.27
C ASP A 79 -1.66 -5.71 -0.85
N ALA A 80 -1.85 -6.96 -0.43
CA ALA A 80 -2.34 -7.28 0.91
C ALA A 80 -1.35 -6.85 1.99
N THR A 81 -0.06 -7.08 1.78
CA THR A 81 0.99 -6.68 2.71
C THR A 81 1.06 -5.17 2.85
N TYR A 82 1.00 -4.46 1.73
CA TYR A 82 1.03 -3.00 1.72
C TYR A 82 -0.20 -2.40 2.39
N GLN A 83 -1.39 -2.92 2.09
CA GLN A 83 -2.64 -2.47 2.69
C GLN A 83 -2.63 -2.67 4.21
N ARG A 84 -2.12 -3.80 4.68
CA ARG A 84 -1.97 -4.07 6.11
C ARG A 84 -1.04 -3.05 6.78
N MET A 85 0.06 -2.72 6.13
CA MET A 85 0.99 -1.71 6.64
C MET A 85 0.33 -0.34 6.77
N ILE A 86 -0.35 0.11 5.71
CA ILE A 86 -1.03 1.40 5.70
C ILE A 86 -2.14 1.45 6.76
N GLN A 87 -2.92 0.40 6.90
CA GLN A 87 -3.96 0.34 7.94
C GLN A 87 -3.36 0.39 9.34
N THR A 88 -2.21 -0.21 9.54
CA THR A 88 -1.52 -0.14 10.84
C THR A 88 -1.01 1.28 11.12
N CYS A 89 -0.40 1.93 10.13
CA CYS A 89 0.13 3.29 10.28
C CYS A 89 -0.97 4.33 10.52
N LEU A 90 -2.10 4.18 9.86
CA LEU A 90 -3.21 5.15 9.89
C LEU A 90 -4.43 4.64 10.64
N ASP A 91 -4.24 3.71 11.55
CA ASP A 91 -5.32 3.02 12.27
C ASP A 91 -6.35 3.99 12.88
N LYS A 92 -5.87 5.07 13.50
CA LYS A 92 -6.74 6.06 14.15
C LYS A 92 -7.48 6.97 13.17
N GLN A 93 -6.96 7.15 11.96
CA GLN A 93 -7.50 8.04 10.96
C GLN A 93 -8.42 7.35 9.95
N ILE A 94 -8.17 6.06 9.67
CA ILE A 94 -8.99 5.30 8.72
C ILE A 94 -10.44 5.21 9.21
N GLY A 95 -11.35 5.49 8.30
CA GLY A 95 -12.78 5.53 8.60
C GLY A 95 -13.28 6.89 9.10
N GLN A 96 -12.38 7.77 9.55
CA GLN A 96 -12.72 9.13 10.00
C GLN A 96 -12.35 10.18 8.96
N ILE A 97 -11.04 10.40 8.75
CA ILE A 97 -10.55 11.41 7.81
C ILE A 97 -9.77 10.80 6.65
N VAL A 98 -9.48 9.50 6.68
CA VAL A 98 -8.65 8.82 5.68
C VAL A 98 -9.35 7.55 5.22
N GLU A 99 -9.30 7.31 3.92
CA GLU A 99 -9.57 6.01 3.32
C GLU A 99 -8.32 5.59 2.52
N ALA A 100 -8.00 4.31 2.57
CA ALA A 100 -6.81 3.80 1.90
C ALA A 100 -7.15 2.59 1.03
N TYR A 101 -6.65 2.61 -0.21
CA TYR A 101 -6.74 1.49 -1.14
C TYR A 101 -5.36 1.30 -1.77
N VAL A 102 -4.58 0.38 -1.21
CA VAL A 102 -3.21 0.06 -1.64
C VAL A 102 -2.37 1.32 -1.79
N ASP A 103 -2.06 1.75 -3.03
CA ASP A 103 -1.22 2.91 -3.30
C ASP A 103 -1.94 4.25 -3.15
N ASP A 104 -3.26 4.23 -3.15
CA ASP A 104 -4.06 5.45 -3.12
C ASP A 104 -4.57 5.73 -1.70
N VAL A 105 -4.19 6.86 -1.17
CA VAL A 105 -4.67 7.35 0.13
C VAL A 105 -5.52 8.59 -0.12
N VAL A 106 -6.76 8.58 0.37
CA VAL A 106 -7.69 9.69 0.23
C VAL A 106 -7.93 10.31 1.59
N ILE A 107 -7.63 11.60 1.70
CA ILE A 107 -7.96 12.39 2.90
C ILE A 107 -9.29 13.07 2.63
N LYS A 108 -10.29 12.79 3.45
CA LYS A 108 -11.63 13.34 3.34
C LYS A 108 -11.89 14.33 4.47
N THR A 109 -12.28 15.53 4.10
CA THR A 109 -12.52 16.61 5.03
C THR A 109 -13.96 17.07 4.92
N ARG A 110 -14.67 17.10 6.06
CA ARG A 110 -16.08 17.54 6.08
C ARG A 110 -16.23 19.04 5.83
N HIS A 111 -15.26 19.82 6.32
CA HIS A 111 -15.24 21.26 6.18
C HIS A 111 -13.89 21.69 5.62
N VAL A 112 -13.91 22.55 4.60
CA VAL A 112 -12.68 23.00 3.91
C VAL A 112 -11.66 23.59 4.89
N GLU A 113 -12.14 24.27 5.92
CA GLU A 113 -11.27 24.90 6.93
C GLU A 113 -10.41 23.90 7.70
N ALA A 114 -10.87 22.66 7.81
CA ALA A 114 -10.14 21.60 8.53
C ALA A 114 -9.11 20.86 7.66
N LEU A 115 -9.03 21.16 6.36
CA LEU A 115 -8.20 20.40 5.42
C LEU A 115 -6.72 20.38 5.82
N ILE A 116 -6.18 21.53 6.19
CA ILE A 116 -4.75 21.64 6.58
C ILE A 116 -4.47 20.81 7.83
N ASP A 117 -5.35 20.86 8.82
CA ASP A 117 -5.19 20.10 10.05
C ASP A 117 -5.28 18.59 9.80
N ASP A 118 -6.22 18.16 8.95
CA ASP A 118 -6.38 16.76 8.59
C ASP A 118 -5.17 16.24 7.81
N LEU A 119 -4.62 17.02 6.90
CA LEU A 119 -3.39 16.71 6.18
C LEU A 119 -2.22 16.54 7.13
N ARG A 120 -2.05 17.48 8.07
CA ARG A 120 -0.97 17.43 9.05
C ARG A 120 -1.06 16.17 9.91
N LEU A 121 -2.25 15.85 10.39
CA LEU A 121 -2.47 14.65 11.21
C LEU A 121 -2.14 13.39 10.44
N THR A 122 -2.51 13.32 9.17
CA THR A 122 -2.20 12.18 8.29
C THR A 122 -0.70 12.03 8.07
N PHE A 123 0.00 13.12 7.73
CA PHE A 123 1.45 13.08 7.49
C PHE A 123 2.24 12.73 8.75
N ASP A 124 1.77 13.13 9.93
CA ASP A 124 2.44 12.80 11.18
C ASP A 124 2.44 11.30 11.47
N ASN A 125 1.51 10.54 10.87
CA ASN A 125 1.35 9.11 11.08
C ASN A 125 1.86 8.24 9.93
N LEU A 126 2.35 8.85 8.87
CA LEU A 126 2.93 8.12 7.73
C LEU A 126 4.42 7.80 7.90
#